data_a078035a4ec71c1c9ee7f28f6bdf30a1
#
_entry.id   a078035a4ec71c1c9ee7f28f6bdf30a1
#
_cell.length_a   1.000
_cell.length_b   1.000
_cell.length_c   1.000
_cell.angle_alpha   90.00
_cell.angle_beta   90.00
_cell.angle_gamma   90.00
#
_symmetry.space_group_name_H-M   'P 1'
#
loop_
_entity.id
_entity.type
_entity.pdbx_description
1 polymer ?
#
loop_
_entity_poly.entity_id
_entity_poly.type
_entity_poly.pdbx_seq_one_letter_code
_entity_poly.pdbx_strand_id
1 'polypeptide(L)'
;LRETDKKIIDIALDAGYDSPDSFGLAFKNFHDYTPTEVRNGKPFRVLSRIKLALSIKGGNSMNITIQKKAAFTVAGINFNDIESSLCPKVWEDLYAKHTHEELAKLGSGRSFGMCHGVEDFKKINYMACYDAADVKAAKAMGLETASIAEAEYAVVDLCGKVPECIHAGWKYLMEVFFPE
;
A
#
# COMPACT_ATOMS: atom_id res chain seq x y z
N LEU A 1 -2.91 -17.86 -35.57
CA LEU A 1 -3.74 -18.28 -36.75
C LEU A 1 -3.91 -17.17 -37.77
N ARG A 2 -4.18 -15.93 -37.38
CA ARG A 2 -4.39 -14.78 -38.29
C ARG A 2 -3.10 -14.05 -38.67
N GLU A 3 -2.08 -14.16 -37.84
CA GLU A 3 -0.81 -13.42 -37.96
C GLU A 3 0.29 -14.24 -38.65
N THR A 4 0.00 -15.46 -39.00
CA THR A 4 0.99 -16.37 -39.62
C THR A 4 0.36 -17.20 -40.75
N ASP A 5 1.13 -17.48 -41.81
CA ASP A 5 0.76 -18.38 -42.89
C ASP A 5 1.05 -19.85 -42.56
N LYS A 6 1.45 -20.18 -41.34
CA LYS A 6 1.69 -21.57 -40.91
C LYS A 6 0.46 -22.43 -41.17
N LYS A 7 0.67 -23.65 -41.65
CA LYS A 7 -0.41 -24.64 -41.83
C LYS A 7 -1.02 -24.95 -40.46
N ILE A 8 -2.32 -25.25 -40.46
CA ILE A 8 -3.05 -25.56 -39.20
C ILE A 8 -2.45 -26.78 -38.50
N ILE A 9 -1.93 -27.75 -39.27
CA ILE A 9 -1.22 -28.91 -38.72
C ILE A 9 0.01 -28.49 -37.92
N ASP A 10 0.81 -27.58 -38.46
CA ASP A 10 2.04 -27.11 -37.78
C ASP A 10 1.68 -26.35 -36.46
N ILE A 11 0.60 -25.57 -36.51
CA ILE A 11 0.09 -24.87 -35.30
C ILE A 11 -0.43 -25.86 -34.27
N ALA A 12 -1.09 -26.92 -34.70
CA ALA A 12 -1.56 -27.97 -33.81
C ALA A 12 -0.40 -28.68 -33.09
N LEU A 13 0.64 -29.04 -33.83
CA LEU A 13 1.84 -29.67 -33.30
C LEU A 13 2.60 -28.70 -32.34
N ASP A 14 2.78 -27.45 -32.73
CA ASP A 14 3.40 -26.40 -31.89
C ASP A 14 2.62 -26.19 -30.58
N ALA A 15 1.30 -26.41 -30.61
CA ALA A 15 0.41 -26.30 -29.43
C ALA A 15 0.35 -27.60 -28.61
N GLY A 16 1.13 -28.66 -28.98
CA GLY A 16 1.23 -29.91 -28.25
C GLY A 16 0.11 -30.92 -28.53
N TYR A 17 -0.62 -30.77 -29.65
CA TYR A 17 -1.63 -31.75 -30.08
C TYR A 17 -1.03 -32.78 -31.03
N ASP A 18 -1.41 -34.03 -30.83
CA ASP A 18 -0.94 -35.16 -31.66
C ASP A 18 -1.55 -35.20 -33.07
N SER A 19 -2.66 -34.48 -33.30
CA SER A 19 -3.33 -34.41 -34.58
C SER A 19 -4.07 -33.10 -34.82
N PRO A 20 -4.22 -32.68 -36.09
CA PRO A 20 -5.03 -31.51 -36.44
C PRO A 20 -6.49 -31.63 -36.02
N ASP A 21 -7.03 -32.85 -36.02
CA ASP A 21 -8.44 -33.13 -35.65
C ASP A 21 -8.68 -32.89 -34.17
N SER A 22 -7.78 -33.39 -33.30
CA SER A 22 -7.83 -33.16 -31.86
C SER A 22 -7.72 -31.65 -31.55
N PHE A 23 -6.79 -30.94 -32.19
CA PHE A 23 -6.68 -29.49 -32.10
C PHE A 23 -7.93 -28.77 -32.57
N GLY A 24 -8.46 -29.16 -33.74
CA GLY A 24 -9.65 -28.58 -34.35
C GLY A 24 -10.87 -28.68 -33.45
N LEU A 25 -11.06 -29.86 -32.84
CA LEU A 25 -12.17 -30.12 -31.91
C LEU A 25 -12.04 -29.27 -30.64
N ALA A 26 -10.87 -29.30 -29.99
CA ALA A 26 -10.58 -28.51 -28.80
C ALA A 26 -10.73 -27.00 -29.05
N PHE A 27 -10.19 -26.55 -30.18
CA PHE A 27 -10.27 -25.15 -30.61
C PHE A 27 -11.73 -24.71 -30.84
N LYS A 28 -12.53 -25.53 -31.55
CA LYS A 28 -13.95 -25.23 -31.79
C LYS A 28 -14.76 -25.21 -30.49
N ASN A 29 -14.52 -26.17 -29.60
CA ASN A 29 -15.21 -26.19 -28.28
C ASN A 29 -14.92 -24.96 -27.45
N PHE A 30 -13.73 -24.38 -27.61
CA PHE A 30 -13.31 -23.22 -26.87
C PHE A 30 -13.71 -21.89 -27.52
N HIS A 31 -13.58 -21.78 -28.84
CA HIS A 31 -13.77 -20.53 -29.59
C HIS A 31 -15.10 -20.47 -30.36
N ASP A 32 -15.91 -21.52 -30.32
CA ASP A 32 -17.17 -21.70 -31.05
C ASP A 32 -17.02 -21.86 -32.58
N TYR A 33 -15.82 -21.69 -33.12
CA TYR A 33 -15.47 -21.80 -34.53
C TYR A 33 -14.21 -22.65 -34.74
N THR A 34 -14.10 -23.28 -35.88
CA THR A 34 -12.90 -24.05 -36.25
C THR A 34 -11.70 -23.14 -36.52
N PRO A 35 -10.44 -23.66 -36.43
CA PRO A 35 -9.24 -22.89 -36.76
C PRO A 35 -9.30 -22.26 -38.17
N THR A 36 -9.85 -22.99 -39.14
CA THR A 36 -10.01 -22.52 -40.54
C THR A 36 -11.02 -21.36 -40.61
N GLU A 37 -12.17 -21.48 -39.94
CA GLU A 37 -13.16 -20.40 -39.90
C GLU A 37 -12.62 -19.14 -39.24
N VAL A 38 -11.85 -19.26 -38.16
CA VAL A 38 -11.19 -18.12 -37.50
C VAL A 38 -10.14 -17.49 -38.41
N ARG A 39 -9.36 -18.29 -39.14
CA ARG A 39 -8.41 -17.80 -40.16
C ARG A 39 -9.13 -16.98 -41.24
N ASN A 40 -10.32 -17.42 -41.65
CA ASN A 40 -11.16 -16.77 -42.64
C ASN A 40 -12.02 -15.61 -42.09
N GLY A 41 -11.71 -15.13 -40.89
CA GLY A 41 -12.32 -13.92 -40.34
C GLY A 41 -13.43 -14.12 -39.30
N LYS A 42 -13.82 -15.36 -38.96
CA LYS A 42 -14.78 -15.58 -37.85
C LYS A 42 -14.21 -15.12 -36.52
N PRO A 43 -15.00 -14.59 -35.60
CA PRO A 43 -14.53 -14.13 -34.29
C PRO A 43 -13.95 -15.30 -33.49
N PHE A 44 -13.10 -14.99 -32.52
CA PHE A 44 -12.56 -15.93 -31.55
C PHE A 44 -12.47 -15.30 -30.18
N ARG A 45 -12.52 -16.12 -29.14
CA ARG A 45 -12.41 -15.63 -27.75
C ARG A 45 -10.94 -15.31 -27.46
N VAL A 46 -10.67 -14.07 -27.05
CA VAL A 46 -9.37 -13.67 -26.52
C VAL A 46 -9.42 -13.78 -25.00
N LEU A 47 -8.59 -14.64 -24.43
CA LEU A 47 -8.45 -14.70 -22.98
C LEU A 47 -7.29 -13.79 -22.56
N SER A 48 -7.56 -12.93 -21.63
CA SER A 48 -6.51 -12.25 -20.90
C SER A 48 -5.75 -13.26 -20.03
N ARG A 49 -4.47 -13.02 -19.79
CA ARG A 49 -3.73 -13.82 -18.80
C ARG A 49 -4.49 -13.82 -17.47
N ILE A 50 -4.83 -15.00 -16.98
CA ILE A 50 -5.39 -15.14 -15.64
C ILE A 50 -4.28 -14.77 -14.67
N LYS A 51 -4.41 -13.65 -13.98
CA LYS A 51 -3.61 -13.36 -12.80
C LYS A 51 -4.29 -14.06 -11.63
N LEU A 52 -3.71 -15.14 -11.15
CA LEU A 52 -4.14 -15.76 -9.90
C LEU A 52 -3.61 -14.90 -8.75
N ALA A 53 -4.49 -14.14 -8.13
CA ALA A 53 -4.21 -13.56 -6.82
C ALA A 53 -4.57 -14.61 -5.76
N LEU A 54 -3.56 -15.27 -5.20
CA LEU A 54 -3.75 -16.20 -4.08
C LEU A 54 -3.84 -15.37 -2.80
N SER A 55 -5.05 -15.15 -2.30
CA SER A 55 -5.25 -14.59 -0.97
C SER A 55 -5.24 -15.71 0.06
N ILE A 56 -4.14 -15.90 0.76
CA ILE A 56 -4.05 -16.82 1.91
C ILE A 56 -4.58 -16.07 3.13
N LYS A 57 -5.83 -16.31 3.51
CA LYS A 57 -6.37 -15.88 4.80
C LYS A 57 -6.01 -16.94 5.84
N GLY A 58 -5.00 -16.68 6.66
CA GLY A 58 -4.57 -17.65 7.67
C GLY A 58 -3.09 -17.52 8.05
N GLY A 59 -2.61 -16.32 8.19
CA GLY A 59 -1.38 -15.90 8.85
C GLY A 59 -1.71 -14.67 9.66
N ASN A 60 -0.77 -14.06 10.35
CA ASN A 60 -0.95 -12.77 11.03
C ASN A 60 -1.32 -11.68 10.01
N SER A 61 -2.56 -11.71 9.51
CA SER A 61 -3.07 -10.64 8.65
C SER A 61 -3.38 -9.45 9.56
N MET A 62 -2.62 -8.39 9.39
CA MET A 62 -2.95 -7.12 10.04
C MET A 62 -4.25 -6.59 9.44
N ASN A 63 -5.14 -6.08 10.29
CA ASN A 63 -6.37 -5.44 9.84
C ASN A 63 -6.03 -4.08 9.23
N ILE A 64 -6.16 -3.96 7.91
CA ILE A 64 -5.92 -2.71 7.17
C ILE A 64 -7.24 -2.22 6.62
N THR A 65 -7.55 -0.96 6.88
CA THR A 65 -8.71 -0.27 6.32
C THR A 65 -8.27 0.98 5.56
N ILE A 66 -8.89 1.25 4.42
CA ILE A 66 -8.70 2.51 3.71
C ILE A 66 -9.71 3.52 4.24
N GLN A 67 -9.23 4.63 4.77
CA GLN A 67 -10.05 5.67 5.37
C GLN A 67 -9.73 7.03 4.76
N LYS A 68 -10.73 7.75 4.31
CA LYS A 68 -10.58 9.15 3.94
C LYS A 68 -10.56 10.00 5.21
N LYS A 69 -9.52 10.82 5.39
CA LYS A 69 -9.38 11.75 6.51
C LYS A 69 -9.31 13.18 5.98
N ALA A 70 -10.10 14.06 6.57
CA ALA A 70 -10.05 15.49 6.29
C ALA A 70 -8.69 16.08 6.67
N ALA A 71 -8.33 17.20 6.07
CA ALA A 71 -7.13 17.93 6.44
C ALA A 71 -7.16 18.35 7.91
N PHE A 72 -6.02 18.26 8.58
CA PHE A 72 -5.86 18.69 9.96
C PHE A 72 -4.45 19.22 10.21
N THR A 73 -4.26 19.91 11.31
CA THR A 73 -2.96 20.46 11.71
C THR A 73 -2.46 19.72 12.95
N VAL A 74 -1.17 19.54 13.02
CA VAL A 74 -0.46 19.01 14.19
C VAL A 74 0.54 20.02 14.70
N ALA A 75 0.85 19.96 16.01
CA ALA A 75 1.87 20.78 16.65
C ALA A 75 2.74 19.95 17.57
N GLY A 76 4.04 20.19 17.57
CA GLY A 76 4.99 19.41 18.36
C GLY A 76 6.44 19.83 18.13
N ILE A 77 7.35 18.93 18.37
CA ILE A 77 8.79 19.13 18.09
C ILE A 77 9.22 18.20 16.96
N ASN A 78 10.03 18.73 16.05
CA ASN A 78 10.50 18.04 14.87
C ASN A 78 12.01 17.85 14.92
N PHE A 79 12.46 16.64 14.62
CA PHE A 79 13.87 16.30 14.47
C PHE A 79 14.10 15.77 13.05
N ASN A 80 15.08 16.32 12.37
CA ASN A 80 15.42 15.95 11.01
C ASN A 80 16.63 15.01 11.00
N ASP A 81 16.66 14.10 10.03
CA ASP A 81 17.78 13.23 9.71
C ASP A 81 18.26 12.37 10.91
N ILE A 82 17.29 11.81 11.65
CA ILE A 82 17.55 10.95 12.81
C ILE A 82 17.39 9.47 12.48
N GLU A 83 18.07 8.61 13.22
CA GLU A 83 17.79 7.17 13.21
C GLU A 83 16.45 6.89 13.90
N SER A 84 15.69 5.91 13.41
CA SER A 84 14.39 5.54 13.96
C SER A 84 14.44 5.09 15.44
N SER A 85 15.60 4.63 15.90
CA SER A 85 15.89 4.31 17.32
C SER A 85 15.77 5.51 18.25
N LEU A 86 15.90 6.74 17.73
CA LEU A 86 15.82 7.98 18.48
C LEU A 86 14.39 8.54 18.60
N CYS A 87 13.39 7.96 17.95
CA CYS A 87 12.00 8.42 18.06
C CYS A 87 11.48 8.53 19.51
N PRO A 88 11.77 7.58 20.43
CA PRO A 88 11.37 7.72 21.83
C PRO A 88 11.95 8.96 22.50
N LYS A 89 13.21 9.32 22.17
CA LYS A 89 13.85 10.50 22.73
C LYS A 89 13.16 11.80 22.32
N VAL A 90 12.62 11.88 21.12
CA VAL A 90 11.85 13.06 20.68
C VAL A 90 10.61 13.27 21.56
N TRP A 91 9.95 12.18 21.98
CA TRP A 91 8.84 12.23 22.92
C TRP A 91 9.29 12.66 24.33
N GLU A 92 10.42 12.14 24.80
CA GLU A 92 11.00 12.56 26.08
C GLU A 92 11.31 14.06 26.08
N ASP A 93 11.91 14.58 25.00
CA ASP A 93 12.26 15.99 24.85
C ASP A 93 10.98 16.89 24.76
N LEU A 94 9.89 16.39 24.16
CA LEU A 94 8.60 17.07 24.15
C LEU A 94 7.99 17.15 25.56
N TYR A 95 7.96 16.02 26.27
CA TYR A 95 7.38 15.95 27.62
C TYR A 95 8.27 16.58 28.70
N ALA A 96 9.54 16.79 28.44
CA ALA A 96 10.39 17.58 29.32
C ALA A 96 10.00 19.07 29.38
N LYS A 97 9.32 19.57 28.33
CA LYS A 97 8.94 20.99 28.21
C LYS A 97 7.44 21.22 28.41
N HIS A 98 6.62 20.25 28.07
CA HIS A 98 5.16 20.38 28.06
C HIS A 98 4.49 19.13 28.63
N THR A 99 3.45 19.31 29.42
CA THR A 99 2.66 18.19 29.94
C THR A 99 1.69 17.66 28.89
N HIS A 100 1.30 16.39 29.01
CA HIS A 100 0.24 15.80 28.17
C HIS A 100 -1.05 16.64 28.18
N GLU A 101 -1.44 17.16 29.33
CA GLU A 101 -2.67 17.95 29.48
C GLU A 101 -2.60 19.29 28.74
N GLU A 102 -1.45 19.96 28.73
CA GLU A 102 -1.25 21.19 27.98
C GLU A 102 -1.31 20.94 26.48
N LEU A 103 -0.65 19.89 25.99
CA LEU A 103 -0.65 19.52 24.58
C LEU A 103 -2.03 19.05 24.11
N ALA A 104 -2.76 18.31 24.92
CA ALA A 104 -4.11 17.82 24.61
C ALA A 104 -5.12 18.95 24.43
N LYS A 105 -4.94 20.09 25.11
CA LYS A 105 -5.81 21.28 24.98
C LYS A 105 -5.68 22.01 23.64
N LEU A 106 -4.63 21.73 22.88
CA LEU A 106 -4.44 22.32 21.53
C LEU A 106 -5.47 21.83 20.51
N GLY A 107 -6.03 20.63 20.73
CA GLY A 107 -6.99 20.00 19.81
C GLY A 107 -7.89 18.99 20.52
N SER A 108 -8.02 17.79 19.94
CA SER A 108 -8.83 16.69 20.52
C SER A 108 -8.06 15.78 21.47
N GLY A 109 -6.78 16.05 21.70
CA GLY A 109 -5.90 15.28 22.57
C GLY A 109 -5.27 14.05 21.91
N ARG A 110 -5.37 13.91 20.58
CA ARG A 110 -4.71 12.83 19.86
C ARG A 110 -3.25 13.16 19.62
N SER A 111 -2.39 12.20 19.94
CA SER A 111 -0.94 12.29 19.68
C SER A 111 -0.54 11.49 18.44
N PHE A 112 0.52 11.94 17.77
CA PHE A 112 1.06 11.33 16.56
C PHE A 112 2.58 11.33 16.57
N GLY A 113 3.18 10.21 16.20
CA GLY A 113 4.56 10.14 15.78
C GLY A 113 4.61 10.18 14.26
N MET A 114 4.93 11.35 13.69
CA MET A 114 4.89 11.55 12.25
C MET A 114 6.28 11.39 11.65
N CYS A 115 6.43 10.39 10.76
CA CYS A 115 7.61 10.25 9.91
C CYS A 115 7.35 10.96 8.58
N HIS A 116 8.30 11.75 8.13
CA HIS A 116 8.17 12.47 6.85
C HIS A 116 9.54 12.66 6.18
N GLY A 117 9.55 12.93 4.87
CA GLY A 117 10.77 13.15 4.11
C GLY A 117 11.74 11.96 4.15
N VAL A 118 11.20 10.74 4.05
CA VAL A 118 12.01 9.51 4.11
C VAL A 118 12.53 9.21 2.72
N GLU A 119 13.86 9.25 2.52
CA GLU A 119 14.48 8.94 1.24
C GLU A 119 15.02 7.50 1.18
N ASP A 120 15.64 7.00 2.25
CA ASP A 120 16.34 5.70 2.25
C ASP A 120 15.99 4.77 3.43
N PHE A 121 15.02 5.11 4.26
CA PHE A 121 14.61 4.40 5.49
C PHE A 121 15.68 4.22 6.59
N LYS A 122 16.91 4.67 6.39
CA LYS A 122 17.96 4.65 7.43
C LYS A 122 17.81 5.83 8.35
N LYS A 123 17.50 6.99 7.75
CA LYS A 123 17.26 8.23 8.47
C LYS A 123 15.91 8.79 8.10
N ILE A 124 15.24 9.37 9.06
CA ILE A 124 13.89 9.91 8.94
C ILE A 124 13.83 11.31 9.55
N ASN A 125 12.91 12.12 9.04
CA ASN A 125 12.44 13.27 9.78
C ASN A 125 11.28 12.80 10.65
N TYR A 126 11.31 13.12 11.93
CA TYR A 126 10.32 12.64 12.89
C TYR A 126 9.79 13.78 13.73
N MET A 127 8.47 13.86 13.82
CA MET A 127 7.79 14.85 14.66
C MET A 127 6.94 14.13 15.71
N ALA A 128 7.25 14.36 16.98
CA ALA A 128 6.36 14.01 18.08
C ALA A 128 5.36 15.15 18.28
N CYS A 129 4.08 14.92 18.06
CA CYS A 129 3.09 15.98 17.97
C CYS A 129 1.70 15.58 18.44
N TYR A 130 0.85 16.58 18.65
CA TYR A 130 -0.58 16.46 18.93
C TYR A 130 -1.39 17.16 17.86
N ASP A 131 -2.65 16.75 17.68
CA ASP A 131 -3.56 17.53 16.85
C ASP A 131 -3.80 18.92 17.45
N ALA A 132 -3.79 19.92 16.57
CA ALA A 132 -3.86 21.32 17.00
C ALA A 132 -4.89 22.09 16.18
N ALA A 133 -6.02 22.40 16.79
CA ALA A 133 -7.01 23.33 16.28
C ALA A 133 -6.58 24.79 16.56
N ASP A 134 -5.93 25.02 17.71
CA ASP A 134 -5.38 26.35 18.07
C ASP A 134 -3.88 26.43 17.71
N VAL A 135 -3.63 26.76 16.46
CA VAL A 135 -2.27 26.97 15.93
C VAL A 135 -1.55 28.15 16.59
N LYS A 136 -2.30 29.18 17.05
CA LYS A 136 -1.69 30.35 17.71
C LYS A 136 -1.17 29.98 19.08
N ALA A 137 -1.97 29.24 19.86
CA ALA A 137 -1.55 28.72 21.17
C ALA A 137 -0.34 27.81 21.03
N ALA A 138 -0.35 26.89 20.03
CA ALA A 138 0.78 26.01 19.76
C ALA A 138 2.08 26.77 19.48
N LYS A 139 2.03 27.80 18.65
CA LYS A 139 3.19 28.65 18.37
C LYS A 139 3.66 29.46 19.57
N ALA A 140 2.74 29.93 20.43
CA ALA A 140 3.08 30.62 21.67
C ALA A 140 3.80 29.68 22.66
N MET A 141 3.55 28.38 22.60
CA MET A 141 4.26 27.37 23.37
C MET A 141 5.63 27.01 22.77
N GLY A 142 6.03 27.61 21.65
CA GLY A 142 7.29 27.30 20.96
C GLY A 142 7.24 25.99 20.15
N LEU A 143 6.07 25.48 19.83
CA LEU A 143 5.92 24.27 19.03
C LEU A 143 5.95 24.58 17.53
N GLU A 144 6.53 23.67 16.77
CA GLU A 144 6.41 23.65 15.32
C GLU A 144 5.04 23.12 14.91
N THR A 145 4.54 23.58 13.77
CA THR A 145 3.24 23.15 13.25
C THR A 145 3.35 22.59 11.83
N ALA A 146 2.64 21.53 11.55
CA ALA A 146 2.55 20.92 10.23
C ALA A 146 1.10 20.69 9.83
N SER A 147 0.78 20.96 8.56
CA SER A 147 -0.53 20.68 7.99
C SER A 147 -0.52 19.32 7.30
N ILE A 148 -1.46 18.48 7.67
CA ILE A 148 -1.72 17.19 7.03
C ILE A 148 -2.87 17.38 6.05
N ALA A 149 -2.62 17.09 4.78
CA ALA A 149 -3.63 17.25 3.72
C ALA A 149 -4.76 16.23 3.86
N GLU A 150 -5.93 16.57 3.32
CA GLU A 150 -6.98 15.58 3.09
C GLU A 150 -6.48 14.52 2.12
N ALA A 151 -6.58 13.25 2.52
CA ALA A 151 -6.19 12.11 1.68
C ALA A 151 -6.89 10.82 2.13
N GLU A 152 -6.74 9.78 1.31
CA GLU A 152 -7.03 8.41 1.71
C GLU A 152 -5.79 7.80 2.37
N TYR A 153 -6.00 7.17 3.50
CA TYR A 153 -4.95 6.58 4.33
C TYR A 153 -5.19 5.09 4.51
N ALA A 154 -4.15 4.29 4.34
CA ALA A 154 -4.14 2.92 4.86
C ALA A 154 -3.97 2.98 6.39
N VAL A 155 -4.99 2.56 7.11
CA VAL A 155 -5.00 2.55 8.57
C VAL A 155 -4.85 1.12 9.06
N VAL A 156 -3.82 0.89 9.86
CA VAL A 156 -3.50 -0.43 10.42
C VAL A 156 -3.66 -0.38 11.92
N ASP A 157 -4.50 -1.24 12.47
CA ASP A 157 -4.63 -1.39 13.92
C ASP A 157 -3.49 -2.28 14.45
N LEU A 158 -2.64 -1.69 15.28
CA LEU A 158 -1.51 -2.39 15.87
C LEU A 158 -1.78 -2.71 17.34
N CYS A 159 -1.45 -3.93 17.75
CA CYS A 159 -1.54 -4.37 19.13
C CYS A 159 -0.19 -4.96 19.55
N GLY A 160 0.29 -4.60 20.74
CA GLY A 160 1.55 -5.10 21.26
C GLY A 160 2.43 -4.02 21.88
N LYS A 161 3.66 -4.42 22.22
CA LYS A 161 4.64 -3.48 22.78
C LYS A 161 5.17 -2.53 21.71
N VAL A 162 5.34 -1.27 22.08
CA VAL A 162 6.02 -0.25 21.27
C VAL A 162 7.52 -0.30 21.66
N PRO A 163 8.44 -0.29 20.67
CA PRO A 163 8.26 -0.02 19.21
C PRO A 163 8.00 -1.26 18.34
N GLU A 164 8.03 -2.48 18.87
CA GLU A 164 8.04 -3.72 18.08
C GLU A 164 6.79 -3.86 17.20
N CYS A 165 5.60 -3.51 17.71
CA CYS A 165 4.36 -3.57 16.93
C CYS A 165 4.37 -2.57 15.77
N ILE A 166 4.99 -1.40 15.95
CA ILE A 166 5.12 -0.39 14.89
C ILE A 166 6.05 -0.90 13.78
N HIS A 167 7.20 -1.47 14.14
CA HIS A 167 8.13 -2.06 13.18
C HIS A 167 7.50 -3.21 12.39
N ALA A 168 6.74 -4.08 13.07
CA ALA A 168 6.01 -5.16 12.41
C ALA A 168 4.95 -4.63 11.45
N GLY A 169 4.23 -3.56 11.81
CA GLY A 169 3.27 -2.87 10.96
C GLY A 169 3.90 -2.29 9.70
N TRP A 170 4.99 -1.56 9.84
CA TRP A 170 5.73 -1.01 8.70
C TRP A 170 6.27 -2.11 7.77
N LYS A 171 6.85 -3.16 8.35
CA LYS A 171 7.33 -4.29 7.56
C LYS A 171 6.20 -4.92 6.75
N TYR A 172 5.05 -5.16 7.37
CA TYR A 172 3.88 -5.72 6.69
C TYR A 172 3.38 -4.80 5.55
N LEU A 173 3.28 -3.49 5.80
CA LEU A 173 2.87 -2.52 4.77
C LEU A 173 3.82 -2.54 3.57
N MET A 174 5.12 -2.53 3.81
CA MET A 174 6.13 -2.42 2.75
C MET A 174 6.39 -3.73 2.00
N GLU A 175 6.29 -4.88 2.67
CA GLU A 175 6.60 -6.18 2.06
C GLU A 175 5.37 -6.92 1.52
N VAL A 176 4.17 -6.63 2.06
CA VAL A 176 2.96 -7.40 1.77
C VAL A 176 1.84 -6.56 1.15
N PHE A 177 1.60 -5.36 1.68
CA PHE A 177 0.44 -4.57 1.28
C PHE A 177 0.70 -3.67 0.08
N PHE A 178 1.86 -2.97 0.02
CA PHE A 178 2.20 -2.05 -1.06
C PHE A 178 2.94 -2.65 -2.28
N PRO A 179 3.50 -3.87 -2.26
CA PRO A 179 4.20 -4.42 -3.43
C PRO A 179 3.31 -4.70 -4.65
N GLU A 180 1.98 -4.61 -4.52
CA GLU A 180 1.00 -4.74 -5.60
C GLU A 180 0.60 -3.39 -6.18
#